data_811ccb9bd58a59cf919c9c2bf6678ef5
#
_entry.id   811ccb9bd58a59cf919c9c2bf6678ef5
#
_cell.length_a   1.000
_cell.length_b   1.000
_cell.length_c   1.000
_cell.angle_alpha   90.00
_cell.angle_beta   90.00
_cell.angle_gamma   90.00
#
_symmetry.space_group_name_H-M   'P 1'
#
loop_
_entity.id
_entity.type
_entity.pdbx_description
1 polymer ?
#
loop_
_entity_poly.entity_id
_entity_poly.type
_entity_poly.pdbx_seq_one_letter_code
_entity_poly.pdbx_strand_id
1 'polypeptide(L)'
;MIGIINLQLHLIREGIQLFIDTTENESLVHRARNVAVGRLMQETDCDYFMFIDADVDFDPASVTRLIRSGHDVSVACYPKKVVCWDQAADAVKNGDERNMAMLASSLVMNFGASKREVVNGFVELLDGPTGFMMIKRSVFKTLEEKFPELWCKNDHQNRTFDDYHACFDCLIDPESKRYLSEDYAFCRRLQIAGGKVFADVNTTLGHVGMLPFSGCLAERLKASASG
;
A
#
# COMPACT_ATOMS: atom_id res chain seq x y z
N MET A 1 -0.87 -14.79 10.40
CA MET A 1 0.27 -15.75 10.60
C MET A 1 0.42 -16.71 9.44
N ILE A 2 -0.61 -17.45 8.99
CA ILE A 2 -0.52 -18.41 7.87
C ILE A 2 -0.06 -17.74 6.57
N GLY A 3 -0.56 -16.54 6.25
CA GLY A 3 -0.17 -15.79 5.04
C GLY A 3 1.33 -15.50 4.97
N ILE A 4 1.97 -15.13 6.07
CA ILE A 4 3.41 -14.84 6.12
C ILE A 4 4.25 -16.11 5.95
N ILE A 5 3.81 -17.25 6.54
CA ILE A 5 4.49 -18.54 6.34
C ILE A 5 4.41 -18.97 4.86
N ASN A 6 3.24 -18.84 4.25
CA ASN A 6 3.06 -19.12 2.82
C ASN A 6 3.91 -18.20 1.94
N LEU A 7 4.00 -16.92 2.29
CA LEU A 7 4.87 -15.97 1.62
C LEU A 7 6.34 -16.39 1.71
N GLN A 8 6.82 -16.74 2.90
CA GLN A 8 8.20 -17.19 3.08
C GLN A 8 8.53 -18.40 2.22
N LEU A 9 7.66 -19.44 2.23
CA LEU A 9 7.84 -20.63 1.41
C LEU A 9 7.82 -20.33 -0.10
N HIS A 10 6.96 -19.39 -0.52
CA HIS A 10 6.87 -18.96 -1.91
C HIS A 10 8.15 -18.23 -2.34
N LEU A 11 8.61 -17.24 -1.56
CA LEU A 11 9.80 -16.43 -1.89
C LEU A 11 11.10 -17.26 -1.88
N ILE A 12 11.22 -18.25 -0.99
CA ILE A 12 12.34 -19.22 -1.03
C ILE A 12 12.39 -19.95 -2.38
N ARG A 13 11.26 -20.41 -2.92
CA ARG A 13 11.19 -21.07 -4.23
C ARG A 13 11.53 -20.12 -5.39
N GLU A 14 11.26 -18.85 -5.22
CA GLU A 14 11.60 -17.78 -6.19
C GLU A 14 13.05 -17.29 -6.05
N GLY A 15 13.82 -17.81 -5.09
CA GLY A 15 15.20 -17.38 -4.82
C GLY A 15 15.29 -15.99 -4.19
N ILE A 16 14.22 -15.50 -3.56
CA ILE A 16 14.13 -14.19 -2.92
C ILE A 16 14.30 -14.36 -1.43
N GLN A 17 15.26 -13.63 -0.86
CA GLN A 17 15.46 -13.60 0.60
C GLN A 17 14.42 -12.69 1.24
N LEU A 18 13.79 -13.16 2.32
CA LEU A 18 12.80 -12.43 3.10
C LEU A 18 13.34 -12.16 4.52
N PHE A 19 13.30 -10.90 4.91
CA PHE A 19 13.46 -10.46 6.29
C PHE A 19 12.08 -9.98 6.78
N ILE A 20 11.65 -10.45 7.96
CA ILE A 20 10.33 -10.10 8.53
C ILE A 20 10.58 -9.26 9.76
N ASP A 21 10.00 -8.06 9.76
CA ASP A 21 9.90 -7.18 10.92
C ASP A 21 8.44 -7.01 11.34
N THR A 22 8.18 -6.99 12.62
CA THR A 22 6.83 -6.79 13.17
C THR A 22 6.83 -5.64 14.16
N THR A 23 5.89 -4.72 14.01
CA THR A 23 5.68 -3.62 14.94
C THR A 23 4.40 -3.91 15.74
N GLU A 24 4.54 -3.96 17.05
CA GLU A 24 3.44 -4.22 17.99
C GLU A 24 3.31 -3.07 18.99
N ASN A 25 2.10 -2.88 19.52
CA ASN A 25 1.81 -1.92 20.58
C ASN A 25 2.14 -0.45 20.26
N GLU A 26 2.12 -0.07 18.96
CA GLU A 26 2.26 1.32 18.55
C GLU A 26 0.89 1.92 18.22
N SER A 27 0.51 2.96 18.94
CA SER A 27 -0.79 3.63 18.77
C SER A 27 -0.82 4.57 17.58
N LEU A 28 0.35 5.07 17.15
CA LEU A 28 0.48 6.00 16.05
C LEU A 28 0.99 5.28 14.80
N VAL A 29 0.10 4.94 13.89
CA VAL A 29 0.44 4.17 12.67
C VAL A 29 1.53 4.83 11.83
N HIS A 30 1.54 6.14 11.70
CA HIS A 30 2.59 6.88 10.98
C HIS A 30 3.95 6.75 11.68
N ARG A 31 4.01 6.74 13.01
CA ARG A 31 5.26 6.51 13.76
C ARG A 31 5.74 5.06 13.58
N ALA A 32 4.84 4.08 13.65
CA ALA A 32 5.17 2.68 13.38
C ALA A 32 5.83 2.52 12.01
N ARG A 33 5.25 3.12 10.96
CA ARG A 33 5.79 3.05 9.60
C ARG A 33 7.16 3.73 9.50
N ASN A 34 7.33 4.90 10.08
CA ASN A 34 8.60 5.63 10.05
C ASN A 34 9.73 4.87 10.77
N VAL A 35 9.45 4.30 11.95
CA VAL A 35 10.42 3.49 12.70
C VAL A 35 10.79 2.21 11.93
N ALA A 36 9.82 1.54 11.30
CA ALA A 36 10.10 0.37 10.47
C ALA A 36 11.00 0.70 9.28
N VAL A 37 10.79 1.85 8.62
CA VAL A 37 11.69 2.35 7.56
C VAL A 37 13.07 2.68 8.12
N GLY A 38 13.15 3.35 9.27
CA GLY A 38 14.43 3.65 9.93
C GLY A 38 15.25 2.37 10.19
N ARG A 39 14.59 1.30 10.67
CA ARG A 39 15.20 -0.02 10.86
C ARG A 39 15.68 -0.62 9.55
N LEU A 40 14.87 -0.63 8.50
CA LEU A 40 15.29 -1.09 7.19
C LEU A 40 16.55 -0.39 6.71
N MET A 41 16.55 0.94 6.80
CA MET A 41 17.63 1.76 6.25
C MET A 41 18.95 1.61 7.01
N GLN A 42 18.91 1.36 8.31
CA GLN A 42 20.10 1.33 9.18
C GLN A 42 20.57 -0.07 9.54
N GLU A 43 19.69 -1.07 9.54
CA GLU A 43 20.02 -2.42 10.03
C GLU A 43 20.02 -3.49 8.93
N THR A 44 19.62 -3.17 7.70
CA THR A 44 19.54 -4.15 6.60
C THR A 44 20.10 -3.60 5.29
N ASP A 45 20.40 -4.51 4.36
CA ASP A 45 20.78 -4.20 2.97
C ASP A 45 19.67 -4.61 1.97
N CYS A 46 18.43 -4.78 2.43
CA CYS A 46 17.30 -5.17 1.58
C CYS A 46 17.08 -4.14 0.46
N ASP A 47 16.84 -4.63 -0.77
CA ASP A 47 16.56 -3.78 -1.94
C ASP A 47 15.15 -3.20 -1.93
N TYR A 48 14.22 -3.93 -1.34
CA TYR A 48 12.80 -3.59 -1.25
C TYR A 48 12.31 -3.64 0.19
N PHE A 49 11.36 -2.76 0.49
CA PHE A 49 10.57 -2.78 1.68
C PHE A 49 9.10 -3.01 1.34
N MET A 50 8.39 -3.80 2.13
CA MET A 50 6.97 -4.02 1.94
C MET A 50 6.20 -3.90 3.24
N PHE A 51 5.19 -3.03 3.24
CA PHE A 51 4.16 -3.02 4.27
C PHE A 51 3.08 -4.03 3.94
N ILE A 52 2.71 -4.83 4.94
CA ILE A 52 1.54 -5.71 4.92
C ILE A 52 0.81 -5.52 6.25
N ASP A 53 -0.37 -4.91 6.21
CA ASP A 53 -1.17 -4.73 7.42
C ASP A 53 -1.71 -6.09 7.89
N ALA A 54 -1.79 -6.28 9.22
CA ALA A 54 -2.09 -7.56 9.85
C ALA A 54 -3.48 -8.14 9.51
N ASP A 55 -4.37 -7.31 9.01
CA ASP A 55 -5.74 -7.63 8.60
C ASP A 55 -5.93 -7.72 7.07
N VAL A 56 -4.83 -7.71 6.31
CA VAL A 56 -4.83 -7.94 4.85
C VAL A 56 -4.54 -9.41 4.55
N ASP A 57 -5.46 -10.06 3.83
CA ASP A 57 -5.28 -11.42 3.29
C ASP A 57 -4.88 -11.33 1.82
N PHE A 58 -3.89 -12.14 1.40
CA PHE A 58 -3.28 -12.05 0.09
C PHE A 58 -2.71 -13.39 -0.42
N ASP A 59 -2.61 -13.52 -1.74
CA ASP A 59 -1.83 -14.58 -2.39
C ASP A 59 -0.34 -14.18 -2.43
N PRO A 60 0.60 -15.01 -1.95
CA PRO A 60 2.04 -14.78 -2.04
C PRO A 60 2.55 -14.39 -3.44
N ALA A 61 1.95 -14.91 -4.51
CA ALA A 61 2.30 -14.54 -5.89
C ALA A 61 2.11 -13.04 -6.17
N SER A 62 1.25 -12.35 -5.42
CA SER A 62 1.06 -10.90 -5.52
C SER A 62 2.33 -10.14 -5.18
N VAL A 63 3.08 -10.59 -4.18
CA VAL A 63 4.35 -9.97 -3.77
C VAL A 63 5.39 -10.08 -4.89
N THR A 64 5.53 -11.26 -5.50
CA THR A 64 6.46 -11.44 -6.64
C THR A 64 6.06 -10.62 -7.86
N ARG A 65 4.75 -10.39 -8.11
CA ARG A 65 4.30 -9.48 -9.16
C ARG A 65 4.73 -8.05 -8.89
N LEU A 66 4.58 -7.55 -7.67
CA LEU A 66 5.03 -6.20 -7.29
C LEU A 66 6.55 -6.06 -7.47
N ILE A 67 7.35 -7.04 -7.02
CA ILE A 67 8.83 -7.02 -7.22
C ILE A 67 9.18 -7.01 -8.71
N ARG A 68 8.56 -7.90 -9.51
CA ARG A 68 8.85 -8.04 -10.95
C ARG A 68 8.36 -6.89 -11.80
N SER A 69 7.45 -6.06 -11.29
CA SER A 69 6.97 -4.87 -11.98
C SER A 69 8.09 -3.87 -12.27
N GLY A 70 9.11 -3.85 -11.42
CA GLY A 70 10.23 -2.92 -11.50
C GLY A 70 9.87 -1.47 -11.15
N HIS A 71 8.63 -1.18 -10.74
CA HIS A 71 8.24 0.16 -10.27
C HIS A 71 8.95 0.52 -8.96
N ASP A 72 9.18 1.80 -8.74
CA ASP A 72 9.82 2.29 -7.51
C ASP A 72 8.89 2.17 -6.31
N VAL A 73 7.59 2.43 -6.53
CA VAL A 73 6.52 2.18 -5.56
C VAL A 73 5.37 1.49 -6.26
N SER A 74 4.99 0.31 -5.77
CA SER A 74 3.85 -0.46 -6.26
C SER A 74 2.96 -0.92 -5.12
N VAL A 75 1.65 -0.93 -5.36
CA VAL A 75 0.62 -1.28 -4.36
C VAL A 75 -0.37 -2.29 -4.93
N ALA A 76 -1.10 -2.95 -4.05
CA ALA A 76 -2.39 -3.52 -4.40
C ALA A 76 -3.48 -2.88 -3.53
N CYS A 77 -4.63 -2.60 -4.15
CA CYS A 77 -5.73 -1.91 -3.49
C CYS A 77 -6.64 -2.92 -2.82
N TYR A 78 -6.89 -2.74 -1.53
CA TYR A 78 -7.83 -3.54 -0.75
C TYR A 78 -9.15 -2.80 -0.52
N PRO A 79 -10.27 -3.54 -0.30
CA PRO A 79 -11.57 -2.94 -0.05
C PRO A 79 -11.59 -2.23 1.31
N LYS A 80 -12.34 -1.13 1.39
CA LYS A 80 -12.71 -0.53 2.68
C LYS A 80 -13.66 -1.47 3.42
N LYS A 81 -13.61 -1.49 4.76
CA LYS A 81 -14.52 -2.25 5.61
C LYS A 81 -15.91 -1.59 5.71
N VAL A 82 -16.46 -1.20 4.55
CA VAL A 82 -17.77 -0.54 4.43
C VAL A 82 -18.53 -1.16 3.28
N VAL A 83 -19.79 -1.50 3.49
CA VAL A 83 -20.70 -1.97 2.43
C VAL A 83 -21.42 -0.77 1.82
N CYS A 84 -21.24 -0.55 0.53
CA CYS A 84 -21.96 0.46 -0.26
C CYS A 84 -23.27 -0.16 -0.79
N TRP A 85 -24.33 -0.07 -0.01
CA TRP A 85 -25.61 -0.72 -0.32
C TRP A 85 -26.23 -0.31 -1.68
N ASP A 86 -26.04 0.95 -2.09
CA ASP A 86 -26.52 1.42 -3.40
C ASP A 86 -25.81 0.68 -4.53
N GLN A 87 -24.49 0.49 -4.42
CA GLN A 87 -23.71 -0.28 -5.40
C GLN A 87 -24.08 -1.77 -5.40
N ALA A 88 -24.39 -2.34 -4.24
CA ALA A 88 -24.90 -3.70 -4.14
C ALA A 88 -26.27 -3.83 -4.83
N ALA A 89 -27.18 -2.89 -4.62
CA ALA A 89 -28.47 -2.88 -5.25
C ALA A 89 -28.39 -2.73 -6.79
N ASP A 90 -27.48 -1.90 -7.27
CA ASP A 90 -27.24 -1.73 -8.71
C ASP A 90 -26.62 -2.98 -9.34
N ALA A 91 -25.70 -3.68 -8.64
CA ALA A 91 -25.17 -4.96 -9.10
C ALA A 91 -26.29 -6.01 -9.27
N VAL A 92 -27.20 -6.11 -8.30
CA VAL A 92 -28.36 -7.01 -8.39
C VAL A 92 -29.27 -6.65 -9.58
N LYS A 93 -29.61 -5.35 -9.77
CA LYS A 93 -30.42 -4.89 -10.90
C LYS A 93 -29.79 -5.23 -12.28
N ASN A 94 -28.45 -5.20 -12.34
CA ASN A 94 -27.69 -5.48 -13.55
C ASN A 94 -27.39 -6.99 -13.74
N GLY A 95 -27.89 -7.87 -12.88
CA GLY A 95 -27.71 -9.32 -12.96
C GLY A 95 -26.29 -9.80 -12.58
N ASP A 96 -25.51 -8.97 -11.88
CA ASP A 96 -24.14 -9.29 -11.46
C ASP A 96 -24.07 -9.78 -9.99
N GLU A 97 -24.97 -10.65 -9.62
CA GLU A 97 -25.12 -11.15 -8.25
C GLU A 97 -23.85 -11.87 -7.72
N ARG A 98 -23.09 -12.50 -8.63
CA ARG A 98 -21.88 -13.26 -8.26
C ARG A 98 -20.76 -12.37 -7.74
N ASN A 99 -20.70 -11.11 -8.16
CA ASN A 99 -19.69 -10.13 -7.79
C ASN A 99 -20.22 -9.08 -6.80
N MET A 100 -21.43 -9.24 -6.30
CA MET A 100 -22.12 -8.26 -5.45
C MET A 100 -21.26 -7.82 -4.24
N ALA A 101 -20.63 -8.76 -3.54
CA ALA A 101 -19.80 -8.45 -2.37
C ALA A 101 -18.57 -7.59 -2.74
N MET A 102 -17.98 -7.81 -3.91
CA MET A 102 -16.85 -7.03 -4.42
C MET A 102 -17.32 -5.65 -4.90
N LEU A 103 -18.41 -5.58 -5.65
CA LEU A 103 -18.97 -4.34 -6.17
C LEU A 103 -19.56 -3.45 -5.08
N ALA A 104 -20.05 -4.06 -4.00
CA ALA A 104 -20.56 -3.36 -2.82
C ALA A 104 -19.45 -2.70 -1.96
N SER A 105 -18.18 -2.92 -2.25
CA SER A 105 -17.07 -2.32 -1.53
C SER A 105 -16.31 -1.32 -2.38
N SER A 106 -15.90 -0.19 -1.81
CA SER A 106 -14.97 0.74 -2.46
C SER A 106 -13.54 0.37 -2.10
N LEU A 107 -12.61 0.46 -3.06
CA LEU A 107 -11.19 0.24 -2.82
C LEU A 107 -10.52 1.47 -2.20
N VAL A 108 -9.47 1.25 -1.41
CA VAL A 108 -8.62 2.33 -0.89
C VAL A 108 -7.67 2.75 -1.99
N MET A 109 -7.99 3.83 -2.70
CA MET A 109 -7.16 4.41 -3.76
C MET A 109 -7.70 5.77 -4.20
N ASN A 110 -6.85 6.57 -4.85
CA ASN A 110 -7.24 7.82 -5.51
C ASN A 110 -6.49 7.95 -6.84
N PHE A 111 -7.22 8.13 -7.93
CA PHE A 111 -6.62 8.37 -9.25
C PHE A 111 -6.24 9.84 -9.49
N GLY A 112 -6.82 10.77 -8.74
CA GLY A 112 -6.69 12.20 -9.05
C GLY A 112 -7.15 12.51 -10.47
N ALA A 113 -6.33 13.32 -11.18
CA ALA A 113 -6.56 13.65 -12.60
C ALA A 113 -5.82 12.69 -13.56
N SER A 114 -5.12 11.68 -13.06
CA SER A 114 -4.35 10.73 -13.89
C SER A 114 -5.26 9.92 -14.80
N LYS A 115 -4.78 9.64 -16.02
CA LYS A 115 -5.45 8.72 -16.94
C LYS A 115 -5.46 7.33 -16.33
N ARG A 116 -6.61 6.66 -16.40
CA ARG A 116 -6.77 5.27 -15.94
C ARG A 116 -6.29 4.27 -16.98
N GLU A 117 -5.08 4.49 -17.51
CA GLU A 117 -4.48 3.61 -18.52
C GLU A 117 -3.73 2.46 -17.81
N VAL A 118 -4.10 1.24 -18.16
CA VAL A 118 -3.45 0.03 -17.62
C VAL A 118 -2.34 -0.38 -18.57
N VAL A 119 -1.11 -0.38 -18.08
CA VAL A 119 0.08 -0.81 -18.82
C VAL A 119 0.73 -1.98 -18.10
N ASN A 120 0.88 -3.12 -18.78
CA ASN A 120 1.46 -4.35 -18.21
C ASN A 120 0.82 -4.81 -16.88
N GLY A 121 -0.49 -4.57 -16.71
CA GLY A 121 -1.23 -4.93 -15.50
C GLY A 121 -1.13 -3.93 -14.35
N PHE A 122 -0.57 -2.73 -14.60
CA PHE A 122 -0.44 -1.67 -13.60
C PHE A 122 -1.11 -0.38 -14.09
N VAL A 123 -1.64 0.39 -13.13
CA VAL A 123 -2.23 1.71 -13.36
C VAL A 123 -1.63 2.73 -12.40
N GLU A 124 -1.34 3.94 -12.89
CA GLU A 124 -0.82 5.03 -12.06
C GLU A 124 -1.92 5.57 -11.13
N LEU A 125 -1.57 5.76 -9.84
CA LEU A 125 -2.43 6.37 -8.84
C LEU A 125 -1.87 7.72 -8.38
N LEU A 126 -2.76 8.60 -7.94
CA LEU A 126 -2.38 9.78 -7.16
C LEU A 126 -2.01 9.35 -5.73
N ASP A 127 -2.90 8.63 -5.05
CA ASP A 127 -2.69 8.15 -3.70
C ASP A 127 -2.95 6.63 -3.64
N GLY A 128 -2.06 5.86 -3.05
CA GLY A 128 -2.19 4.42 -2.84
C GLY A 128 -2.12 4.03 -1.36
N PRO A 129 -2.72 2.89 -0.97
CA PRO A 129 -2.74 2.43 0.41
C PRO A 129 -1.41 1.79 0.82
N THR A 130 -0.95 2.02 2.03
CA THR A 130 0.26 1.38 2.56
C THR A 130 0.05 -0.03 3.10
N GLY A 131 -1.18 -0.44 3.38
CA GLY A 131 -1.44 -1.78 3.93
C GLY A 131 -1.05 -2.95 3.02
N PHE A 132 -0.72 -2.69 1.74
CA PHE A 132 -0.06 -3.62 0.83
C PHE A 132 0.75 -2.83 -0.20
N MET A 133 1.91 -2.29 0.24
CA MET A 133 2.75 -1.39 -0.54
C MET A 133 4.20 -1.88 -0.56
N MET A 134 4.75 -2.05 -1.76
CA MET A 134 6.15 -2.35 -2.04
C MET A 134 6.88 -1.06 -2.42
N ILE A 135 8.05 -0.82 -1.82
CA ILE A 135 8.85 0.39 -2.03
C ILE A 135 10.30 -0.03 -2.23
N LYS A 136 10.96 0.47 -3.27
CA LYS A 136 12.41 0.31 -3.42
C LYS A 136 13.16 1.12 -2.36
N ARG A 137 14.25 0.56 -1.83
CA ARG A 137 15.14 1.25 -0.89
C ARG A 137 15.61 2.61 -1.40
N SER A 138 15.87 2.74 -2.70
CA SER A 138 16.32 4.00 -3.32
C SER A 138 15.32 5.16 -3.15
N VAL A 139 14.02 4.86 -3.04
CA VAL A 139 12.98 5.87 -2.82
C VAL A 139 13.20 6.59 -1.50
N PHE A 140 13.51 5.85 -0.42
CA PHE A 140 13.76 6.47 0.89
C PHE A 140 14.96 7.41 0.85
N LYS A 141 16.08 7.02 0.17
CA LYS A 141 17.23 7.90 -0.01
C LYS A 141 16.87 9.19 -0.75
N THR A 142 16.07 9.07 -1.82
CA THR A 142 15.56 10.24 -2.55
C THR A 142 14.72 11.16 -1.66
N LEU A 143 13.87 10.59 -0.80
CA LEU A 143 13.05 11.37 0.13
C LEU A 143 13.89 12.03 1.24
N GLU A 144 14.90 11.33 1.77
CA GLU A 144 15.86 11.89 2.74
C GLU A 144 16.60 13.10 2.20
N GLU A 145 17.06 13.03 0.93
CA GLU A 145 17.71 14.15 0.25
C GLU A 145 16.75 15.31 -0.04
N LYS A 146 15.50 15.01 -0.42
CA LYS A 146 14.51 16.00 -0.81
C LYS A 146 13.88 16.73 0.37
N PHE A 147 13.74 16.06 1.51
CA PHE A 147 13.05 16.53 2.71
C PHE A 147 13.91 16.37 3.97
N PRO A 148 15.10 16.99 4.03
CA PRO A 148 16.02 16.84 5.17
C PRO A 148 15.41 17.34 6.50
N GLU A 149 14.37 18.18 6.46
CA GLU A 149 13.64 18.66 7.63
C GLU A 149 12.81 17.57 8.33
N LEU A 150 12.61 16.44 7.69
CA LEU A 150 11.85 15.31 8.27
C LEU A 150 12.70 14.35 9.11
N TRP A 151 14.00 14.61 9.26
CA TRP A 151 14.82 13.87 10.21
C TRP A 151 14.41 14.19 11.66
N CYS A 152 14.16 13.16 12.44
CA CYS A 152 13.76 13.30 13.84
C CYS A 152 14.43 12.26 14.74
N LYS A 153 14.42 12.53 16.04
CA LYS A 153 14.94 11.64 17.05
C LYS A 153 14.01 10.45 17.28
N ASN A 154 14.60 9.29 17.42
CA ASN A 154 13.88 8.09 17.84
C ASN A 154 13.79 8.06 19.37
N ASP A 155 12.60 8.26 19.91
CA ASP A 155 12.31 8.25 21.36
C ASP A 155 11.71 6.93 21.86
N HIS A 156 11.67 5.90 21.01
CA HIS A 156 11.22 4.57 21.41
C HIS A 156 12.09 3.98 22.53
N GLN A 157 11.46 3.33 23.51
CA GLN A 157 12.16 2.79 24.68
C GLN A 157 13.21 1.72 24.32
N ASN A 158 12.95 0.89 23.30
CA ASN A 158 13.82 -0.19 22.85
C ASN A 158 14.48 0.13 21.51
N ARG A 159 14.89 1.39 21.30
CA ARG A 159 15.52 1.83 20.06
C ARG A 159 16.89 1.18 19.85
N THR A 160 17.16 0.82 18.62
CA THR A 160 18.46 0.33 18.14
C THR A 160 19.21 1.35 17.29
N PHE A 161 18.54 2.49 16.99
CA PHE A 161 19.09 3.63 16.24
C PHE A 161 18.54 4.95 16.80
N ASP A 162 19.28 6.04 16.63
CA ASP A 162 18.99 7.33 17.27
C ASP A 162 18.06 8.24 16.47
N ASP A 163 18.10 8.16 15.15
CA ASP A 163 17.36 9.06 14.25
C ASP A 163 16.67 8.26 13.15
N TYR A 164 15.53 8.77 12.66
CA TYR A 164 14.88 8.26 11.45
C TYR A 164 14.26 9.38 10.63
N HIS A 165 14.00 9.11 9.36
CA HIS A 165 13.34 10.05 8.47
C HIS A 165 11.82 9.82 8.49
N ALA A 166 11.03 10.84 8.86
CA ALA A 166 9.58 10.76 9.06
C ALA A 166 8.80 10.90 7.72
N CYS A 167 9.14 10.09 6.71
CA CYS A 167 8.54 10.18 5.38
C CYS A 167 7.04 9.83 5.34
N PHE A 168 6.52 9.16 6.38
CA PHE A 168 5.10 8.85 6.59
C PHE A 168 4.40 9.80 7.56
N ASP A 169 5.00 10.95 7.90
CA ASP A 169 4.30 11.92 8.76
C ASP A 169 3.12 12.54 8.03
N CYS A 170 1.99 12.72 8.74
CA CYS A 170 0.79 13.35 8.18
C CYS A 170 1.06 14.80 7.83
N LEU A 171 0.35 15.35 6.85
CA LEU A 171 0.49 16.75 6.48
C LEU A 171 -0.83 17.37 5.99
N ILE A 172 -0.94 18.69 6.12
CA ILE A 172 -1.91 19.47 5.37
C ILE A 172 -1.23 19.90 4.06
N ASP A 173 -1.69 19.36 2.94
CA ASP A 173 -1.14 19.69 1.63
C ASP A 173 -1.30 21.20 1.35
N PRO A 174 -0.21 21.93 1.09
CA PRO A 174 -0.26 23.39 0.94
C PRO A 174 -1.06 23.85 -0.27
N GLU A 175 -1.16 23.01 -1.31
CA GLU A 175 -1.88 23.34 -2.54
C GLU A 175 -3.38 23.02 -2.43
N SER A 176 -3.72 21.77 -2.15
CA SER A 176 -5.11 21.28 -2.12
C SER A 176 -5.84 21.56 -0.80
N LYS A 177 -5.11 21.91 0.26
CA LYS A 177 -5.60 22.07 1.64
C LYS A 177 -6.22 20.79 2.23
N ARG A 178 -6.00 19.64 1.59
CA ARG A 178 -6.41 18.35 2.13
C ARG A 178 -5.53 17.99 3.34
N TYR A 179 -6.14 17.47 4.40
CA TYR A 179 -5.41 16.72 5.41
C TYR A 179 -5.09 15.34 4.85
N LEU A 180 -3.81 15.05 4.67
CA LEU A 180 -3.33 13.77 4.16
C LEU A 180 -2.91 12.88 5.32
N SER A 181 -3.49 11.67 5.37
CA SER A 181 -3.02 10.58 6.23
C SER A 181 -1.60 10.16 5.82
N GLU A 182 -0.99 9.30 6.63
CA GLU A 182 0.41 8.91 6.44
C GLU A 182 0.69 8.32 5.04
N ASP A 183 -0.22 7.49 4.54
CA ASP A 183 -0.13 6.86 3.22
C ASP A 183 -0.21 7.90 2.07
N TYR A 184 -1.17 8.80 2.13
CA TYR A 184 -1.34 9.87 1.13
C TYR A 184 -0.26 10.93 1.26
N ALA A 185 0.21 11.22 2.46
CA ALA A 185 1.33 12.13 2.70
C ALA A 185 2.64 11.58 2.11
N PHE A 186 2.90 10.28 2.27
CA PHE A 186 4.02 9.61 1.60
C PHE A 186 3.90 9.71 0.08
N CYS A 187 2.73 9.39 -0.51
CA CYS A 187 2.50 9.51 -1.95
C CYS A 187 2.73 10.94 -2.45
N ARG A 188 2.30 11.95 -1.69
CA ARG A 188 2.51 13.37 -2.04
C ARG A 188 3.99 13.76 -2.03
N ARG A 189 4.75 13.33 -1.00
CA ARG A 189 6.20 13.55 -0.94
C ARG A 189 6.92 12.87 -2.09
N LEU A 190 6.54 11.62 -2.39
CA LEU A 190 7.07 10.89 -3.54
C LEU A 190 6.86 11.65 -4.85
N GLN A 191 5.67 12.20 -5.10
CA GLN A 191 5.36 12.99 -6.30
C GLN A 191 6.19 14.27 -6.36
N ILE A 192 6.35 14.99 -5.25
CA ILE A 192 7.20 16.19 -5.18
C ILE A 192 8.67 15.83 -5.48
N ALA A 193 9.11 14.62 -5.14
CA ALA A 193 10.42 14.08 -5.49
C ALA A 193 10.51 13.53 -6.92
N GLY A 194 9.43 13.62 -7.73
CA GLY A 194 9.38 13.17 -9.13
C GLY A 194 9.02 11.69 -9.31
N GLY A 195 8.69 10.97 -8.23
CA GLY A 195 8.28 9.57 -8.28
C GLY A 195 6.78 9.38 -8.52
N LYS A 196 6.38 8.13 -8.70
CA LYS A 196 4.99 7.72 -9.01
C LYS A 196 4.62 6.47 -8.25
N VAL A 197 3.32 6.30 -7.98
CA VAL A 197 2.73 5.10 -7.39
C VAL A 197 1.97 4.33 -8.45
N PHE A 198 2.18 3.00 -8.53
CA PHE A 198 1.50 2.12 -9.46
C PHE A 198 0.73 1.02 -8.73
N ALA A 199 -0.54 0.82 -9.10
CA ALA A 199 -1.36 -0.26 -8.56
C ALA A 199 -1.40 -1.46 -9.49
N ASP A 200 -1.14 -2.66 -8.97
CA ASP A 200 -1.43 -3.92 -9.65
C ASP A 200 -2.96 -4.11 -9.73
N VAL A 201 -3.48 -4.13 -10.96
CA VAL A 201 -4.93 -4.26 -11.19
C VAL A 201 -5.41 -5.71 -11.04
N ASN A 202 -4.51 -6.69 -11.05
CA ASN A 202 -4.84 -8.12 -11.04
C ASN A 202 -4.81 -8.75 -9.65
N THR A 203 -4.22 -8.08 -8.66
CA THR A 203 -4.17 -8.59 -7.29
C THR A 203 -5.54 -8.48 -6.63
N THR A 204 -6.03 -9.60 -6.10
CA THR A 204 -7.17 -9.64 -5.19
C THR A 204 -6.67 -9.70 -3.76
N LEU A 205 -7.12 -8.77 -2.93
CA LEU A 205 -6.83 -8.72 -1.50
C LEU A 205 -8.12 -8.89 -0.69
N GLY A 206 -8.00 -9.63 0.43
CA GLY A 206 -9.00 -9.64 1.48
C GLY A 206 -8.68 -8.59 2.55
N HIS A 207 -9.70 -7.91 3.09
CA HIS A 207 -9.54 -7.03 4.24
C HIS A 207 -10.40 -7.56 5.37
N VAL A 208 -9.75 -8.22 6.31
CA VAL A 208 -10.41 -8.95 7.41
C VAL A 208 -10.92 -7.95 8.46
N GLY A 209 -12.19 -8.06 8.79
CA GLY A 209 -12.85 -7.28 9.83
C GLY A 209 -13.89 -8.14 10.53
N MET A 210 -14.90 -7.54 11.14
CA MET A 210 -16.08 -8.28 11.63
C MET A 210 -16.82 -8.97 10.47
N LEU A 211 -16.70 -8.40 9.24
CA LEU A 211 -17.07 -9.04 7.99
C LEU A 211 -15.82 -9.10 7.08
N PRO A 212 -15.56 -10.23 6.37
CA PRO A 212 -14.51 -10.29 5.38
C PRO A 212 -14.93 -9.49 4.13
N PHE A 213 -14.04 -8.61 3.66
CA PHE A 213 -14.23 -7.87 2.41
C PHE A 213 -13.14 -8.29 1.43
N SER A 214 -13.52 -8.58 0.19
CA SER A 214 -12.59 -8.96 -0.88
C SER A 214 -12.78 -8.09 -2.10
N GLY A 215 -11.74 -7.79 -2.83
CA GLY A 215 -11.83 -7.00 -4.05
C GLY A 215 -10.62 -7.12 -4.95
N CYS A 216 -10.86 -6.97 -6.25
CA CYS A 216 -9.84 -6.93 -7.29
C CYS A 216 -10.01 -5.64 -8.10
N LEU A 217 -8.94 -4.89 -8.30
CA LEU A 217 -8.97 -3.63 -9.04
C LEU A 217 -9.39 -3.84 -10.50
N ALA A 218 -8.93 -4.91 -11.16
CA ALA A 218 -9.31 -5.21 -12.54
C ALA A 218 -10.82 -5.37 -12.70
N GLU A 219 -11.48 -6.09 -11.79
CA GLU A 219 -12.93 -6.26 -11.81
C GLU A 219 -13.66 -4.94 -11.53
N ARG A 220 -13.12 -4.10 -10.66
CA ARG A 220 -13.69 -2.78 -10.38
C ARG A 220 -13.62 -1.85 -11.59
N LEU A 221 -12.50 -1.86 -12.32
CA LEU A 221 -12.33 -1.06 -13.54
C LEU A 221 -13.27 -1.53 -14.67
N LYS A 222 -13.46 -2.85 -14.84
CA LYS A 222 -14.43 -3.41 -15.82
C LYS A 222 -15.85 -2.97 -15.49
N ALA A 223 -16.28 -3.06 -14.22
CA ALA A 223 -17.61 -2.64 -13.79
C ALA A 223 -17.88 -1.15 -14.05
N SER A 224 -16.84 -0.29 -13.88
CA SER A 224 -16.96 1.16 -14.15
C SER A 224 -16.97 1.52 -15.64
N ALA A 225 -16.50 0.64 -16.53
CA ALA A 225 -16.50 0.84 -17.98
C ALA A 225 -17.81 0.40 -18.65
N SER A 226 -18.66 -0.35 -17.95
CA SER A 226 -19.92 -0.93 -18.44
C SER A 226 -21.15 -0.09 -18.08
N GLY A 227 -21.03 1.00 -17.34
CA GLY A 227 -22.07 1.95 -16.94
C GLY A 227 -21.75 3.35 -17.46
#